data_cbd0978f3e338f802842c5f84760534f
#
_entry.id   cbd0978f3e338f802842c5f84760534f
#
_cell.length_a   1.000
_cell.length_b   1.000
_cell.length_c   1.000
_cell.angle_alpha   90.00
_cell.angle_beta   90.00
_cell.angle_gamma   90.00
#
_symmetry.space_group_name_H-M   'P 1'
#
loop_
_entity.id
_entity.type
_entity.pdbx_description
1 polymer ?
#
loop_
_entity_poly.entity_id
_entity_poly.type
_entity_poly.pdbx_seq_one_letter_code
_entity_poly.pdbx_strand_id
1 'polypeptide(L)'
;MKRLLLLTAIFLTGCIDAEIELNTKSPERTPTETVSLYVDSFNSADVTALNEITASPFFWLRGEDKNVYDKYGDSVDFQALQNNGWSYSKINSLELIYEDSETSMVHMNFSRYGADDQVILTASANYLLMNYYNNWKIKGGF
;
A
#
# COMPACT_ATOMS: atom_id res chain seq x y z
N MET A 1 -26.94 -56.45 -56.55
CA MET A 1 -27.51 -55.61 -55.44
C MET A 1 -26.39 -55.03 -54.64
N LYS A 2 -26.01 -53.74 -54.87
CA LYS A 2 -24.97 -53.06 -54.19
C LYS A 2 -25.64 -52.11 -53.17
N ARG A 3 -25.44 -52.36 -51.88
CA ARG A 3 -25.87 -51.48 -50.80
C ARG A 3 -24.85 -50.37 -50.63
N LEU A 4 -25.28 -49.13 -50.86
CA LEU A 4 -24.53 -47.93 -50.66
C LEU A 4 -24.69 -47.53 -49.18
N LEU A 5 -23.59 -47.58 -48.37
CA LEU A 5 -23.54 -47.06 -46.99
C LEU A 5 -23.24 -45.57 -47.07
N LEU A 6 -24.22 -44.75 -46.63
CA LEU A 6 -24.01 -43.32 -46.44
C LEU A 6 -23.39 -43.14 -45.09
N LEU A 7 -22.12 -42.64 -45.03
CA LEU A 7 -21.45 -42.19 -43.80
C LEU A 7 -21.84 -40.73 -43.58
N THR A 8 -22.66 -40.49 -42.56
CA THR A 8 -22.93 -39.12 -42.05
C THR A 8 -21.83 -38.71 -41.10
N ALA A 9 -20.99 -37.79 -41.52
CA ALA A 9 -20.02 -37.16 -40.66
C ALA A 9 -20.70 -36.06 -39.83
N ILE A 10 -20.80 -36.25 -38.52
CA ILE A 10 -21.27 -35.25 -37.58
C ILE A 10 -20.06 -34.37 -37.19
N PHE A 11 -20.02 -33.14 -37.70
CA PHE A 11 -19.10 -32.13 -37.23
C PHE A 11 -19.65 -31.57 -35.91
N LEU A 12 -19.05 -31.98 -34.79
CA LEU A 12 -19.21 -31.32 -33.51
C LEU A 12 -18.28 -30.08 -33.49
N THR A 13 -18.84 -28.92 -33.84
CA THR A 13 -18.20 -27.62 -33.53
C THR A 13 -18.32 -27.38 -32.04
N GLY A 14 -17.30 -27.80 -31.32
CA GLY A 14 -17.11 -27.37 -29.91
C GLY A 14 -16.74 -25.91 -29.90
N CYS A 15 -17.66 -25.04 -29.49
CA CYS A 15 -17.30 -23.69 -29.03
C CYS A 15 -16.44 -23.86 -27.76
N ILE A 16 -15.16 -23.55 -27.87
CA ILE A 16 -14.30 -23.38 -26.69
C ILE A 16 -14.61 -21.98 -26.19
N ASP A 17 -15.53 -21.88 -25.23
CA ASP A 17 -15.65 -20.69 -24.39
C ASP A 17 -14.39 -20.64 -23.54
N ALA A 18 -13.40 -19.87 -23.99
CA ALA A 18 -12.28 -19.50 -23.17
C ALA A 18 -12.80 -18.49 -22.13
N GLU A 19 -13.25 -19.00 -20.98
CA GLU A 19 -13.44 -18.19 -19.81
C GLU A 19 -12.08 -17.59 -19.45
N ILE A 20 -11.90 -16.30 -19.77
CA ILE A 20 -10.80 -15.52 -19.22
C ILE A 20 -11.13 -15.33 -17.75
N GLU A 21 -10.64 -16.23 -16.90
CA GLU A 21 -10.59 -15.98 -15.47
C GLU A 21 -9.71 -14.73 -15.26
N LEU A 22 -10.36 -13.57 -15.15
CA LEU A 22 -9.73 -12.40 -14.56
C LEU A 22 -9.36 -12.80 -13.14
N ASN A 23 -8.11 -13.14 -12.94
CA ASN A 23 -7.55 -13.46 -11.64
C ASN A 23 -7.56 -12.18 -10.79
N THR A 24 -8.74 -11.81 -10.29
CA THR A 24 -8.95 -10.70 -9.35
C THR A 24 -8.54 -11.18 -7.95
N LYS A 25 -7.26 -11.50 -7.79
CA LYS A 25 -6.71 -11.71 -6.46
C LYS A 25 -6.89 -10.40 -5.68
N SER A 26 -7.63 -10.45 -4.57
CA SER A 26 -7.73 -9.32 -3.65
C SER A 26 -6.34 -8.84 -3.26
N PRO A 27 -6.13 -7.55 -3.00
CA PRO A 27 -4.86 -7.03 -2.50
C PRO A 27 -4.38 -7.86 -1.31
N GLU A 28 -3.08 -8.07 -1.21
CA GLU A 28 -2.48 -8.82 -0.11
C GLU A 28 -2.72 -8.13 1.24
N ARG A 29 -2.81 -6.80 1.23
CA ARG A 29 -3.16 -5.93 2.35
C ARG A 29 -4.10 -4.82 1.88
N THR A 30 -4.99 -4.39 2.77
CA THR A 30 -5.79 -3.18 2.56
C THR A 30 -4.92 -1.92 2.69
N PRO A 31 -5.38 -0.75 2.20
CA PRO A 31 -4.68 0.51 2.40
C PRO A 31 -4.42 0.84 3.88
N THR A 32 -5.40 0.60 4.77
CA THR A 32 -5.25 0.86 6.21
C THR A 32 -4.25 -0.10 6.88
N GLU A 33 -4.24 -1.39 6.49
CA GLU A 33 -3.23 -2.35 6.94
C GLU A 33 -1.83 -1.97 6.46
N THR A 34 -1.70 -1.40 5.26
CA THR A 34 -0.43 -0.91 4.73
C THR A 34 0.10 0.26 5.57
N VAL A 35 -0.77 1.20 5.97
CA VAL A 35 -0.38 2.31 6.87
C VAL A 35 -0.06 1.81 8.27
N SER A 36 -0.76 0.80 8.78
CA SER A 36 -0.42 0.17 10.08
C SER A 36 0.97 -0.45 10.04
N LEU A 37 1.27 -1.25 9.01
CA LEU A 37 2.58 -1.86 8.82
C LEU A 37 3.70 -0.82 8.67
N TYR A 38 3.41 0.31 8.02
CA TYR A 38 4.33 1.44 7.95
C TYR A 38 4.69 1.96 9.34
N VAL A 39 3.73 2.13 10.25
CA VAL A 39 4.00 2.60 11.62
C VAL A 39 4.80 1.57 12.42
N ASP A 40 4.51 0.28 12.27
CA ASP A 40 5.27 -0.81 12.91
C ASP A 40 6.74 -0.81 12.46
N SER A 41 6.96 -0.69 11.14
CA SER A 41 8.31 -0.61 10.55
C SER A 41 9.02 0.68 10.96
N PHE A 42 8.29 1.80 11.07
CA PHE A 42 8.81 3.06 11.58
C PHE A 42 9.28 2.93 13.02
N ASN A 43 8.49 2.31 13.89
CA ASN A 43 8.83 2.08 15.30
C ASN A 43 10.07 1.19 15.46
N SER A 44 10.29 0.28 14.53
CA SER A 44 11.48 -0.57 14.48
C SER A 44 12.70 0.10 13.84
N ALA A 45 12.55 1.35 13.32
CA ALA A 45 13.53 2.05 12.49
C ALA A 45 14.04 1.18 11.31
N ASP A 46 13.18 0.31 10.79
CA ASP A 46 13.52 -0.59 9.68
C ASP A 46 13.37 0.12 8.33
N VAL A 47 14.44 0.80 7.91
CA VAL A 47 14.48 1.55 6.64
C VAL A 47 14.24 0.64 5.43
N THR A 48 14.68 -0.61 5.49
CA THR A 48 14.47 -1.57 4.39
C THR A 48 12.99 -1.89 4.22
N ALA A 49 12.31 -2.27 5.31
CA ALA A 49 10.87 -2.52 5.29
C ALA A 49 10.09 -1.26 4.89
N LEU A 50 10.48 -0.08 5.39
CA LEU A 50 9.86 1.20 5.00
C LEU A 50 9.98 1.49 3.51
N ASN A 51 11.13 1.24 2.90
CA ASN A 51 11.32 1.38 1.44
C ASN A 51 10.49 0.37 0.63
N GLU A 52 10.21 -0.81 1.18
CA GLU A 52 9.37 -1.82 0.53
C GLU A 52 7.88 -1.49 0.59
N ILE A 53 7.42 -0.90 1.70
CA ILE A 53 6.02 -0.50 1.93
C ILE A 53 5.67 0.79 1.16
N THR A 54 6.67 1.62 0.87
CA THR A 54 6.50 2.87 0.15
C THR A 54 6.86 2.72 -1.33
N ALA A 55 6.35 3.61 -2.17
CA ALA A 55 6.66 3.66 -3.59
C ALA A 55 7.80 4.67 -3.86
N SER A 56 8.62 4.37 -4.84
CA SER A 56 9.64 5.27 -5.38
C SER A 56 9.12 6.01 -6.63
N PRO A 57 9.39 7.31 -6.82
CA PRO A 57 9.82 8.25 -5.80
C PRO A 57 8.74 8.48 -4.74
N PHE A 58 9.17 8.83 -3.54
CA PHE A 58 8.30 9.15 -2.40
C PHE A 58 8.21 10.67 -2.22
N PHE A 59 7.07 11.20 -1.74
CA PHE A 59 6.95 12.64 -1.51
C PHE A 59 6.32 13.00 -0.15
N TRP A 60 6.75 14.16 0.39
CA TRP A 60 6.07 14.87 1.47
C TRP A 60 5.64 16.25 0.99
N LEU A 61 4.37 16.60 1.25
CA LEU A 61 3.85 17.95 1.08
C LEU A 61 3.56 18.53 2.46
N ARG A 62 4.19 19.66 2.80
CA ARG A 62 3.99 20.33 4.09
C ARG A 62 3.92 21.83 3.86
N GLY A 63 2.69 22.38 3.89
CA GLY A 63 2.47 23.76 3.53
C GLY A 63 2.88 24.01 2.07
N GLU A 64 3.81 24.93 1.85
CA GLU A 64 4.37 25.24 0.52
C GLU A 64 5.54 24.32 0.14
N ASP A 65 6.08 23.55 1.09
CA ASP A 65 7.22 22.68 0.87
C ASP A 65 6.81 21.42 0.12
N LYS A 66 7.54 21.14 -0.96
CA LYS A 66 7.39 19.94 -1.80
C LYS A 66 8.70 19.19 -1.79
N ASN A 67 8.77 18.15 -1.00
CA ASN A 67 9.97 17.32 -0.92
C ASN A 67 9.72 16.00 -1.65
N VAL A 68 10.58 15.69 -2.61
CA VAL A 68 10.57 14.43 -3.37
C VAL A 68 11.87 13.70 -3.09
N TYR A 69 11.77 12.42 -2.76
CA TYR A 69 12.89 11.57 -2.41
C TYR A 69 12.90 10.34 -3.32
N ASP A 70 14.06 9.85 -3.67
CA ASP A 70 14.15 8.62 -4.46
C ASP A 70 13.57 7.42 -3.70
N LYS A 71 13.79 7.38 -2.39
CA LYS A 71 13.24 6.38 -1.46
C LYS A 71 12.75 7.04 -0.19
N TYR A 72 11.82 6.38 0.50
CA TYR A 72 11.33 6.86 1.80
C TYR A 72 12.48 7.06 2.81
N GLY A 73 13.44 6.15 2.87
CA GLY A 73 14.57 6.22 3.80
C GLY A 73 15.36 7.52 3.71
N ASP A 74 15.37 8.18 2.54
CA ASP A 74 16.04 9.48 2.35
C ASP A 74 15.27 10.64 3.02
N SER A 75 14.00 10.40 3.39
CA SER A 75 13.11 11.41 4.00
C SER A 75 13.12 11.40 5.53
N VAL A 76 13.75 10.43 6.18
CA VAL A 76 13.71 10.22 7.61
C VAL A 76 15.11 10.10 8.21
N ASP A 77 15.34 10.81 9.32
CA ASP A 77 16.54 10.67 10.14
C ASP A 77 16.13 10.15 11.52
N PHE A 78 16.22 8.83 11.71
CA PHE A 78 15.87 8.18 12.98
C PHE A 78 16.79 8.60 14.12
N GLN A 79 18.07 8.86 13.84
CA GLN A 79 19.01 9.33 14.87
C GLN A 79 18.59 10.72 15.38
N ALA A 80 18.21 11.62 14.48
CA ALA A 80 17.70 12.92 14.88
C ALA A 80 16.39 12.82 15.65
N LEU A 81 15.47 11.92 15.25
CA LEU A 81 14.24 11.68 16.00
C LEU A 81 14.51 11.19 17.43
N GLN A 82 15.39 10.22 17.59
CA GLN A 82 15.78 9.68 18.90
C GLN A 82 16.47 10.74 19.76
N ASN A 83 17.38 11.55 19.18
CA ASN A 83 18.03 12.64 19.87
C ASN A 83 17.04 13.72 20.35
N ASN A 84 15.90 13.87 19.66
CA ASN A 84 14.79 14.74 20.02
C ASN A 84 13.76 14.06 20.94
N GLY A 85 14.10 12.91 21.52
CA GLY A 85 13.32 12.25 22.55
C GLY A 85 12.28 11.24 22.02
N TRP A 86 12.16 11.03 20.71
CA TRP A 86 11.25 10.03 20.18
C TRP A 86 11.73 8.61 20.52
N SER A 87 10.81 7.78 21.00
CA SER A 87 11.02 6.36 21.27
C SER A 87 10.13 5.48 20.39
N TYR A 88 8.85 5.80 20.29
CA TYR A 88 7.89 5.08 19.46
C TYR A 88 6.68 5.96 19.12
N SER A 89 5.84 5.48 18.20
CA SER A 89 4.59 6.10 17.80
C SER A 89 3.42 5.12 17.94
N LYS A 90 2.23 5.64 18.28
CA LYS A 90 0.98 4.88 18.27
C LYS A 90 -0.03 5.51 17.33
N ILE A 91 -0.74 4.70 16.61
CA ILE A 91 -1.92 5.10 15.85
C ILE A 91 -3.06 5.34 16.84
N ASN A 92 -3.64 6.53 16.81
CA ASN A 92 -4.85 6.84 17.56
C ASN A 92 -6.10 6.50 16.75
N SER A 93 -6.08 6.78 15.45
CA SER A 93 -7.13 6.40 14.50
C SER A 93 -6.61 6.30 13.07
N LEU A 94 -7.23 5.41 12.29
CA LEU A 94 -7.08 5.31 10.84
C LEU A 94 -8.46 5.43 10.20
N GLU A 95 -8.56 6.24 9.17
CA GLU A 95 -9.78 6.42 8.40
C GLU A 95 -9.48 6.30 6.91
N LEU A 96 -10.16 5.39 6.23
CA LEU A 96 -10.12 5.27 4.78
C LEU A 96 -10.97 6.39 4.18
N ILE A 97 -10.33 7.39 3.57
CA ILE A 97 -11.00 8.57 3.00
C ILE A 97 -11.49 8.29 1.58
N TYR A 98 -10.70 7.54 0.82
CA TYR A 98 -10.97 7.23 -0.58
C TYR A 98 -10.29 5.92 -0.99
N GLU A 99 -10.94 5.16 -1.86
CA GLU A 99 -10.35 3.99 -2.50
C GLU A 99 -11.03 3.71 -3.85
N ASP A 100 -10.20 3.46 -4.86
CA ASP A 100 -10.59 2.80 -6.10
C ASP A 100 -9.60 1.67 -6.43
N SER A 101 -9.62 1.14 -7.65
CA SER A 101 -8.74 0.02 -8.04
C SER A 101 -7.24 0.37 -8.05
N GLU A 102 -6.88 1.64 -8.17
CA GLU A 102 -5.50 2.12 -8.40
C GLU A 102 -4.98 3.02 -7.29
N THR A 103 -5.88 3.74 -6.62
CA THR A 103 -5.53 4.83 -5.70
C THR A 103 -6.34 4.74 -4.41
N SER A 104 -5.71 5.04 -3.29
CA SER A 104 -6.38 5.17 -2.00
C SER A 104 -5.81 6.31 -1.18
N MET A 105 -6.63 6.86 -0.28
CA MET A 105 -6.23 7.87 0.70
C MET A 105 -6.64 7.43 2.09
N VAL A 106 -5.67 7.42 3.01
CA VAL A 106 -5.87 7.08 4.41
C VAL A 106 -5.48 8.26 5.29
N HIS A 107 -6.39 8.69 6.14
CA HIS A 107 -6.11 9.66 7.21
C HIS A 107 -5.65 8.92 8.46
N MET A 108 -4.53 9.34 9.03
CA MET A 108 -3.99 8.82 10.28
C MET A 108 -3.87 9.93 11.31
N ASN A 109 -4.44 9.72 12.50
CA ASN A 109 -4.06 10.45 13.70
C ASN A 109 -3.13 9.58 14.53
N PHE A 110 -2.04 10.15 15.03
CA PHE A 110 -1.03 9.41 15.78
C PHE A 110 -0.42 10.25 16.88
N SER A 111 0.15 9.60 17.87
CA SER A 111 0.95 10.21 18.91
C SER A 111 2.35 9.63 18.92
N ARG A 112 3.35 10.49 19.16
CA ARG A 112 4.74 10.12 19.43
C ARG A 112 5.00 10.14 20.92
N TYR A 113 5.79 9.19 21.38
CA TYR A 113 6.10 8.99 22.79
C TYR A 113 7.60 9.00 23.01
N GLY A 114 7.99 9.52 24.16
CA GLY A 114 9.34 9.37 24.71
C GLY A 114 9.54 8.02 25.39
N ALA A 115 10.76 7.78 25.86
CA ALA A 115 11.13 6.55 26.58
C ALA A 115 10.42 6.40 27.95
N ASP A 116 9.89 7.49 28.49
CA ASP A 116 9.12 7.56 29.72
C ASP A 116 7.60 7.45 29.50
N ASP A 117 7.19 7.03 28.30
CA ASP A 117 5.79 6.93 27.87
C ASP A 117 5.01 8.26 27.88
N GLN A 118 5.71 9.40 27.95
CA GLN A 118 5.06 10.69 27.81
C GLN A 118 4.83 11.04 26.35
N VAL A 119 3.64 11.60 26.05
CA VAL A 119 3.33 12.10 24.72
C VAL A 119 4.17 13.34 24.43
N ILE A 120 4.99 13.28 23.39
CA ILE A 120 5.81 14.42 22.94
C ILE A 120 5.19 15.15 21.74
N LEU A 121 4.29 14.48 21.01
CA LEU A 121 3.59 15.05 19.85
C LEU A 121 2.31 14.25 19.57
N THR A 122 1.22 14.95 19.26
CA THR A 122 0.06 14.37 18.59
C THR A 122 -0.15 15.12 17.28
N ALA A 123 -0.30 14.39 16.19
CA ALA A 123 -0.44 14.95 14.84
C ALA A 123 -1.30 14.08 13.97
N SER A 124 -1.63 14.61 12.79
CA SER A 124 -2.31 13.86 11.73
C SER A 124 -1.51 13.94 10.44
N ALA A 125 -1.70 12.94 9.59
CA ALA A 125 -1.19 12.89 8.24
C ALA A 125 -2.20 12.21 7.32
N ASN A 126 -2.26 12.64 6.07
CA ASN A 126 -2.96 11.93 5.01
C ASN A 126 -1.92 11.21 4.15
N TYR A 127 -2.13 9.92 3.94
CA TYR A 127 -1.29 9.12 3.06
C TYR A 127 -2.01 8.84 1.75
N LEU A 128 -1.33 9.12 0.65
CA LEU A 128 -1.74 8.69 -0.68
C LEU A 128 -1.08 7.35 -0.97
N LEU A 129 -1.89 6.35 -1.31
CA LEU A 129 -1.43 5.02 -1.68
C LEU A 129 -1.76 4.75 -3.15
N MET A 130 -0.93 3.93 -3.77
CA MET A 130 -1.15 3.42 -5.11
C MET A 130 -1.07 1.91 -5.11
N ASN A 131 -1.93 1.28 -5.91
CA ASN A 131 -1.98 -0.17 -6.06
C ASN A 131 -1.03 -0.61 -7.19
N TYR A 132 0.03 -1.31 -6.82
CA TYR A 132 0.97 -1.91 -7.75
C TYR A 132 0.75 -3.42 -7.80
N TYR A 133 0.07 -3.91 -8.84
CA TYR A 133 -0.17 -5.35 -9.03
C TYR A 133 -0.78 -6.04 -7.81
N ASN A 134 -1.89 -5.49 -7.29
CA ASN A 134 -2.57 -5.92 -6.06
C ASN A 134 -1.76 -5.75 -4.76
N ASN A 135 -0.81 -4.83 -4.76
CA ASN A 135 -0.04 -4.48 -3.57
C ASN A 135 -0.08 -2.97 -3.33
N TRP A 136 -0.73 -2.55 -2.26
CA TRP A 136 -0.79 -1.15 -1.88
C TRP A 136 0.56 -0.67 -1.36
N LYS A 137 1.03 0.46 -1.89
CA LYS A 137 2.24 1.14 -1.43
C LYS A 137 1.96 2.62 -1.17
N ILE A 138 2.54 3.16 -0.11
CA ILE A 138 2.42 4.58 0.22
C ILE A 138 3.29 5.38 -0.76
N LYS A 139 2.64 6.23 -1.55
CA LYS A 139 3.32 7.08 -2.55
C LYS A 139 3.80 8.39 -1.95
N GLY A 140 3.13 8.87 -0.91
CA GLY A 140 3.47 10.10 -0.23
C GLY A 140 2.48 10.47 0.84
N GLY A 141 2.70 11.64 1.46
CA GLY A 141 1.83 12.16 2.51
C GLY A 141 1.83 13.69 2.62
N PHE A 142 0.86 14.22 3.35
CA PHE A 142 0.65 15.65 3.62
C PHE A 142 -0.12 15.86 4.92
#